data_b724571ef824a656fa99e824d3f34dde
#
_entry.id   b724571ef824a656fa99e824d3f34dde
#
_cell.length_a   1.000
_cell.length_b   1.000
_cell.length_c   1.000
_cell.angle_alpha   90.00
_cell.angle_beta   90.00
_cell.angle_gamma   90.00
#
_symmetry.space_group_name_H-M   'P 1'
#
loop_
_entity.id
_entity.type
_entity.pdbx_description
1 polymer ?
#
loop_
_entity_poly.entity_id
_entity_poly.type
_entity_poly.pdbx_seq_one_letter_code
_entity_poly.pdbx_strand_id
1 'polypeptide(L)'
;MITQEEIKSFLEGNDSEEHIVSVEFDYISDHIFKIKEVPGKGKVIQQDSLIAFAWVGDLRGLNFYEGSKALQKQAMGKYGILIEKLRTDGNERLENGLTFMVKSIKGYRSLIQFFRDGGIDPWGEKTKDKILMVSPVEQYLISKEKRLFKGFEEYNDITRFVFDLETTALEPKDGRIFMIGMKTNKGFQKVIECSNEDEERAGIVEFFRTIDQLKPSIIAGYNSANFDWFWIFERCKALNLDIKKIAISMNAKKTISQKESMLKLANEVERFNQVQMWGYNVIDIIHSVRRSQAINSNIKEAGLKYITKYIDAEAPDRIYIDHTSIGPMYAEKDEYWLNTENGKYKKVGIDSKVDEICVRRGDIYLKTTGDDIVERYLDDDLEETLIVDDEFNQATFLLASLVPTTYERASTMGTATLWKMVMLAWSYKYGLAIPKKEERRNFVGGLSRLLKVGYSKDVLKLDYSSLYPSIQLVHDVFPECDITGAMKGLLTYFRNSRIMYKNLAAEYKDIDKKKSTSYDRKQLPIKIFINAFFGSLSAPQVFPWGDIDMGEQITC
;
A
#
# COMPACT_ATOMS: atom_id res chain seq x y z
N MET A 1 -2.98 -24.06 -23.79
CA MET A 1 -3.12 -22.59 -23.57
C MET A 1 -3.84 -22.39 -22.23
N ILE A 2 -3.37 -21.47 -21.43
CA ILE A 2 -3.97 -21.13 -20.14
C ILE A 2 -5.34 -20.52 -20.38
N THR A 3 -6.35 -20.94 -19.64
CA THR A 3 -7.71 -20.40 -19.73
C THR A 3 -7.86 -19.12 -18.91
N GLN A 4 -8.82 -18.26 -19.24
CA GLN A 4 -9.12 -17.06 -18.45
C GLN A 4 -9.67 -17.40 -17.06
N GLU A 5 -10.32 -18.55 -16.91
CA GLU A 5 -10.82 -19.04 -15.63
C GLU A 5 -9.67 -19.50 -14.71
N GLU A 6 -8.66 -20.15 -15.28
CA GLU A 6 -7.44 -20.52 -14.54
C GLU A 6 -6.66 -19.29 -14.07
N ILE A 7 -6.55 -18.24 -14.90
CA ILE A 7 -5.94 -16.96 -14.52
C ILE A 7 -6.75 -16.29 -13.40
N LYS A 8 -8.07 -16.26 -13.51
CA LYS A 8 -8.94 -15.70 -12.49
C LYS A 8 -8.76 -16.42 -11.15
N SER A 9 -8.86 -17.75 -11.16
CA SER A 9 -8.68 -18.58 -9.98
C SER A 9 -7.30 -18.40 -9.34
N PHE A 10 -6.25 -18.29 -10.15
CA PHE A 10 -4.90 -18.01 -9.67
C PHE A 10 -4.80 -16.63 -9.00
N LEU A 11 -5.35 -15.58 -9.59
CA LEU A 11 -5.30 -14.21 -9.06
C LEU A 11 -6.09 -14.09 -7.75
N GLU A 12 -7.28 -14.69 -7.68
CA GLU A 12 -8.13 -14.70 -6.48
C GLU A 12 -7.59 -15.63 -5.38
N GLY A 13 -6.60 -16.46 -5.70
CA GLY A 13 -6.05 -17.50 -4.82
C GLY A 13 -6.99 -18.71 -4.69
N ASN A 14 -6.44 -19.92 -4.83
CA ASN A 14 -7.23 -21.15 -4.82
C ASN A 14 -7.65 -21.58 -3.40
N ASP A 15 -7.07 -20.98 -2.36
CA ASP A 15 -7.49 -21.27 -0.99
C ASP A 15 -8.89 -20.69 -0.72
N SER A 16 -9.73 -21.48 -0.04
CA SER A 16 -11.12 -21.08 0.25
C SER A 16 -11.27 -20.18 1.47
N GLU A 17 -10.18 -19.88 2.18
CA GLU A 17 -10.23 -19.07 3.39
C GLU A 17 -10.45 -17.60 3.05
N GLU A 18 -11.44 -16.99 3.69
CA GLU A 18 -11.88 -15.62 3.47
C GLU A 18 -11.59 -14.72 4.68
N HIS A 19 -11.72 -13.40 4.44
CA HIS A 19 -11.63 -12.34 5.45
C HIS A 19 -10.26 -12.20 6.12
N ILE A 20 -9.17 -12.66 5.49
CA ILE A 20 -7.81 -12.39 5.96
C ILE A 20 -7.48 -10.92 5.63
N VAL A 21 -7.28 -10.11 6.64
CA VAL A 21 -6.96 -8.66 6.48
C VAL A 21 -5.49 -8.37 6.68
N SER A 22 -4.76 -9.20 7.44
CA SER A 22 -3.32 -9.10 7.61
C SER A 22 -2.71 -10.48 7.87
N VAL A 23 -1.44 -10.62 7.55
CA VAL A 23 -0.62 -11.79 7.88
C VAL A 23 0.69 -11.30 8.49
N GLU A 24 1.01 -11.83 9.66
CA GLU A 24 2.22 -11.49 10.39
C GLU A 24 3.15 -12.70 10.53
N PHE A 25 4.44 -12.43 10.59
CA PHE A 25 5.44 -13.44 10.87
C PHE A 25 6.19 -13.11 12.16
N ASP A 26 6.16 -14.01 13.12
CA ASP A 26 6.95 -13.88 14.34
C ASP A 26 8.31 -14.55 14.18
N TYR A 27 9.35 -13.73 14.08
CA TYR A 27 10.75 -14.19 13.97
C TYR A 27 11.26 -14.94 15.21
N ILE A 28 10.56 -14.87 16.35
CA ILE A 28 10.95 -15.57 17.59
C ILE A 28 10.40 -16.99 17.60
N SER A 29 9.13 -17.17 17.29
CA SER A 29 8.48 -18.49 17.27
C SER A 29 8.60 -19.21 15.92
N ASP A 30 8.98 -18.49 14.85
CA ASP A 30 9.04 -18.99 13.46
C ASP A 30 7.66 -19.39 12.90
N HIS A 31 6.60 -18.69 13.36
CA HIS A 31 5.22 -18.98 12.95
C HIS A 31 4.58 -17.80 12.22
N ILE A 32 3.62 -18.16 11.39
CA ILE A 32 2.68 -17.23 10.76
C ILE A 32 1.46 -17.04 11.66
N PHE A 33 0.97 -15.81 11.68
CA PHE A 33 -0.30 -15.45 12.29
C PHE A 33 -1.18 -14.77 11.24
N LYS A 34 -2.35 -15.37 10.99
CA LYS A 34 -3.38 -14.78 10.14
C LYS A 34 -4.32 -13.95 11.01
N ILE A 35 -4.55 -12.73 10.62
CA ILE A 35 -5.51 -11.84 11.25
C ILE A 35 -6.72 -11.75 10.32
N LYS A 36 -7.89 -12.13 10.84
CA LYS A 36 -9.15 -12.13 10.09
C LYS A 36 -10.11 -11.13 10.71
N GLU A 37 -10.82 -10.38 9.87
CA GLU A 37 -11.96 -9.58 10.29
C GLU A 37 -13.24 -10.33 9.94
N VAL A 38 -13.85 -10.97 10.95
CA VAL A 38 -15.02 -11.82 10.75
C VAL A 38 -16.28 -11.01 11.06
N PRO A 39 -17.25 -10.91 10.14
CA PRO A 39 -18.49 -10.20 10.38
C PRO A 39 -19.18 -10.66 11.68
N GLY A 40 -19.54 -9.71 12.54
CA GLY A 40 -20.20 -9.96 13.83
C GLY A 40 -19.30 -10.54 14.95
N LYS A 41 -18.05 -10.88 14.67
CA LYS A 41 -17.09 -11.40 15.67
C LYS A 41 -15.86 -10.51 15.86
N GLY A 42 -15.66 -9.51 14.98
CA GLY A 42 -14.47 -8.68 14.98
C GLY A 42 -13.21 -9.42 14.54
N LYS A 43 -12.04 -9.00 15.05
CA LYS A 43 -10.76 -9.59 14.68
C LYS A 43 -10.48 -10.91 15.39
N VAL A 44 -10.04 -11.89 14.63
CA VAL A 44 -9.63 -13.24 15.10
C VAL A 44 -8.20 -13.50 14.61
N ILE A 45 -7.36 -14.01 15.51
CA ILE A 45 -5.99 -14.41 15.20
C ILE A 45 -5.90 -15.92 15.13
N GLN A 46 -5.27 -16.43 14.08
CA GLN A 46 -5.03 -17.85 13.89
C GLN A 46 -3.55 -18.08 13.55
N GLN A 47 -2.91 -18.98 14.30
CA GLN A 47 -1.56 -19.42 14.03
C GLN A 47 -1.53 -20.44 12.89
N ASP A 48 -0.49 -20.38 12.04
CA ASP A 48 -0.23 -21.35 10.98
C ASP A 48 1.28 -21.59 10.85
N SER A 49 1.66 -22.62 10.09
CA SER A 49 3.04 -22.97 9.81
C SER A 49 3.48 -22.46 8.45
N LEU A 50 4.77 -22.12 8.33
CA LEU A 50 5.40 -21.72 7.09
C LEU A 50 6.36 -22.83 6.61
N ILE A 51 6.14 -23.32 5.39
CA ILE A 51 7.19 -23.98 4.61
C ILE A 51 7.96 -22.88 3.90
N ALA A 52 9.14 -22.56 4.43
CA ALA A 52 9.96 -21.50 3.86
C ALA A 52 10.65 -21.98 2.59
N PHE A 53 10.89 -21.06 1.63
CA PHE A 53 11.51 -21.40 0.37
C PHE A 53 12.37 -20.28 -0.24
N ALA A 54 13.26 -20.69 -1.14
CA ALA A 54 14.07 -19.78 -1.95
C ALA A 54 14.26 -20.37 -3.36
N TRP A 55 14.29 -19.51 -4.37
CA TRP A 55 14.80 -19.86 -5.70
C TRP A 55 16.31 -19.73 -5.71
N VAL A 56 17.01 -20.73 -6.26
CA VAL A 56 18.47 -20.81 -6.28
C VAL A 56 18.96 -21.20 -7.68
N GLY A 57 19.96 -20.49 -8.19
CA GLY A 57 20.51 -20.73 -9.52
C GLY A 57 21.61 -21.82 -9.53
N ASP A 58 22.54 -21.74 -8.59
CA ASP A 58 23.70 -22.66 -8.54
C ASP A 58 23.84 -23.26 -7.15
N LEU A 59 23.82 -24.58 -7.09
CA LEU A 59 23.95 -25.34 -5.84
C LEU A 59 25.41 -25.67 -5.49
N ARG A 60 26.37 -25.49 -6.43
CA ARG A 60 27.78 -25.81 -6.21
C ARG A 60 28.45 -25.03 -5.09
N GLY A 61 27.94 -23.84 -4.80
CA GLY A 61 28.38 -23.06 -3.63
C GLY A 61 27.78 -23.52 -2.29
N LEU A 62 26.78 -24.39 -2.33
CA LEU A 62 26.23 -25.06 -1.15
C LEU A 62 27.01 -26.36 -0.98
N ASN A 63 28.08 -26.37 -0.18
CA ASN A 63 28.96 -27.53 0.09
C ASN A 63 28.21 -28.83 0.48
N PHE A 64 26.89 -28.81 0.54
CA PHE A 64 26.01 -29.92 0.87
C PHE A 64 25.52 -30.72 -0.35
N TYR A 65 25.85 -30.32 -1.61
CA TYR A 65 25.05 -30.79 -2.76
C TYR A 65 25.76 -31.42 -3.93
N GLU A 66 27.06 -31.58 -3.91
CA GLU A 66 27.69 -32.34 -4.98
C GLU A 66 27.40 -33.85 -4.86
N GLY A 67 26.19 -34.21 -5.32
CA GLY A 67 25.89 -35.60 -5.73
C GLY A 67 25.67 -36.63 -4.63
N SER A 68 25.82 -36.32 -3.36
CA SER A 68 25.77 -37.33 -2.29
C SER A 68 24.36 -37.44 -1.67
N LYS A 69 23.71 -38.60 -1.85
CA LYS A 69 22.48 -38.97 -1.15
C LYS A 69 22.59 -38.82 0.39
N ALA A 70 23.80 -39.02 0.94
CA ALA A 70 24.08 -38.87 2.37
C ALA A 70 23.95 -37.42 2.82
N LEU A 71 24.47 -36.46 2.06
CA LEU A 71 24.37 -35.03 2.35
C LEU A 71 22.94 -34.54 2.22
N GLN A 72 22.17 -35.02 1.24
CA GLN A 72 20.75 -34.72 1.11
C GLN A 72 19.97 -35.23 2.33
N LYS A 73 20.24 -36.43 2.79
CA LYS A 73 19.61 -37.01 4.00
C LYS A 73 20.00 -36.22 5.25
N GLN A 74 21.24 -35.75 5.35
CA GLN A 74 21.72 -34.92 6.46
C GLN A 74 21.03 -33.54 6.45
N ALA A 75 20.93 -32.87 5.31
CA ALA A 75 20.23 -31.58 5.17
C ALA A 75 18.74 -31.72 5.49
N MET A 76 18.10 -32.79 5.05
CA MET A 76 16.72 -33.10 5.40
C MET A 76 16.57 -33.36 6.90
N GLY A 77 17.46 -34.13 7.51
CA GLY A 77 17.39 -34.39 8.96
C GLY A 77 17.62 -33.14 9.82
N LYS A 78 18.68 -32.37 9.53
CA LYS A 78 19.05 -31.18 10.32
C LYS A 78 18.13 -29.99 10.09
N TYR A 79 17.87 -29.65 8.83
CA TYR A 79 17.19 -28.39 8.45
C TYR A 79 15.80 -28.60 7.82
N GLY A 80 15.39 -29.84 7.55
CA GLY A 80 14.17 -30.15 6.83
C GLY A 80 14.19 -29.69 5.36
N ILE A 81 15.37 -29.73 4.73
CA ILE A 81 15.57 -29.22 3.37
C ILE A 81 15.12 -30.22 2.33
N LEU A 82 14.30 -29.70 1.40
CA LEU A 82 13.92 -30.35 0.14
C LEU A 82 14.40 -29.47 -1.00
N ILE A 83 14.93 -30.10 -2.06
CA ILE A 83 15.36 -29.39 -3.27
C ILE A 83 14.64 -29.99 -4.47
N GLU A 84 14.05 -29.14 -5.25
CA GLU A 84 13.31 -29.44 -6.47
C GLU A 84 13.98 -28.74 -7.65
N LYS A 85 14.24 -29.47 -8.75
CA LYS A 85 14.65 -28.86 -10.00
C LYS A 85 13.40 -28.27 -10.69
N LEU A 86 13.51 -27.03 -11.10
CA LEU A 86 12.43 -26.30 -11.74
C LEU A 86 12.44 -26.50 -13.26
N ARG A 87 11.28 -26.33 -13.89
CA ARG A 87 11.10 -26.45 -15.33
C ARG A 87 11.71 -25.25 -16.05
N THR A 88 12.40 -25.54 -17.15
CA THR A 88 12.98 -24.55 -18.07
C THR A 88 12.48 -24.75 -19.50
N ASP A 89 12.00 -25.95 -19.81
CA ASP A 89 11.52 -26.42 -21.12
C ASP A 89 12.50 -26.07 -22.27
N GLY A 90 13.83 -26.06 -21.96
CA GLY A 90 14.88 -25.74 -22.92
C GLY A 90 15.11 -24.26 -23.19
N ASN A 91 14.43 -23.36 -22.48
CA ASN A 91 14.65 -21.92 -22.63
C ASN A 91 15.97 -21.48 -21.98
N GLU A 92 16.88 -20.90 -22.76
CA GLU A 92 18.23 -20.53 -22.34
C GLU A 92 18.25 -19.55 -21.14
N ARG A 93 17.37 -18.55 -21.12
CA ARG A 93 17.31 -17.59 -20.00
C ARG A 93 16.86 -18.25 -18.71
N LEU A 94 15.95 -19.22 -18.77
CA LEU A 94 15.51 -19.98 -17.61
C LEU A 94 16.61 -20.95 -17.14
N GLU A 95 17.32 -21.63 -18.06
CA GLU A 95 18.41 -22.54 -17.73
C GLU A 95 19.59 -21.82 -17.05
N ASN A 96 19.87 -20.60 -17.46
CA ASN A 96 20.92 -19.77 -16.88
C ASN A 96 20.42 -18.91 -15.68
N GLY A 97 19.18 -19.10 -15.25
CA GLY A 97 18.53 -18.39 -14.15
C GLY A 97 18.54 -19.15 -12.82
N LEU A 98 17.45 -19.01 -12.06
CA LEU A 98 17.27 -19.71 -10.80
C LEU A 98 16.47 -21.00 -11.03
N THR A 99 17.19 -22.11 -11.16
CA THR A 99 16.67 -23.39 -11.65
C THR A 99 16.31 -24.39 -10.56
N PHE A 100 16.50 -24.03 -9.29
CA PHE A 100 16.16 -24.89 -8.16
C PHE A 100 15.27 -24.15 -7.16
N MET A 101 14.36 -24.91 -6.55
CA MET A 101 13.60 -24.50 -5.38
C MET A 101 14.15 -25.21 -4.15
N VAL A 102 14.66 -24.46 -3.19
CA VAL A 102 15.09 -24.98 -1.89
C VAL A 102 13.99 -24.67 -0.88
N LYS A 103 13.39 -25.68 -0.28
CA LYS A 103 12.32 -25.58 0.71
C LYS A 103 12.78 -26.09 2.07
N SER A 104 12.33 -25.47 3.17
CA SER A 104 12.49 -26.03 4.52
C SER A 104 11.12 -26.27 5.15
N ILE A 105 10.83 -27.53 5.46
CA ILE A 105 9.63 -27.94 6.20
C ILE A 105 9.72 -27.59 7.69
N LYS A 106 10.91 -27.23 8.19
CA LYS A 106 11.14 -26.79 9.57
C LYS A 106 11.02 -25.28 9.75
N GLY A 107 10.65 -24.53 8.69
CA GLY A 107 10.38 -23.11 8.73
C GLY A 107 11.52 -22.22 8.25
N TYR A 108 11.36 -20.93 8.46
CA TYR A 108 12.20 -19.87 7.88
C TYR A 108 13.60 -19.82 8.51
N ARG A 109 13.69 -19.94 9.84
CA ARG A 109 15.01 -19.94 10.52
C ARG A 109 15.87 -21.11 10.08
N SER A 110 15.26 -22.28 9.89
CA SER A 110 15.99 -23.47 9.41
C SER A 110 16.51 -23.30 7.97
N LEU A 111 15.73 -22.65 7.10
CA LEU A 111 16.19 -22.31 5.74
C LEU A 111 17.37 -21.34 5.77
N ILE A 112 17.29 -20.27 6.58
CA ILE A 112 18.38 -19.30 6.72
C ILE A 112 19.63 -19.95 7.31
N GLN A 113 19.48 -20.81 8.33
CA GLN A 113 20.60 -21.51 8.95
C GLN A 113 21.28 -22.46 7.96
N PHE A 114 20.49 -23.14 7.11
CA PHE A 114 21.04 -23.98 6.05
C PHE A 114 21.97 -23.21 5.10
N PHE A 115 21.54 -22.02 4.63
CA PHE A 115 22.38 -21.17 3.79
C PHE A 115 23.64 -20.69 4.52
N ARG A 116 23.51 -20.24 5.76
CA ARG A 116 24.64 -19.74 6.58
C ARG A 116 25.67 -20.83 6.88
N ASP A 117 25.24 -22.03 7.24
CA ASP A 117 26.14 -23.17 7.47
C ASP A 117 26.83 -23.60 6.18
N GLY A 118 26.24 -23.34 5.01
CA GLY A 118 26.86 -23.48 3.69
C GLY A 118 27.79 -22.32 3.29
N GLY A 119 28.02 -21.33 4.19
CA GLY A 119 28.85 -20.16 3.91
C GLY A 119 28.17 -19.11 3.01
N ILE A 120 26.85 -19.13 2.91
CA ILE A 120 26.06 -18.27 2.03
C ILE A 120 25.20 -17.31 2.85
N ASP A 121 25.36 -16.02 2.61
CA ASP A 121 24.40 -15.02 3.05
C ASP A 121 23.32 -14.84 1.97
N PRO A 122 22.07 -15.26 2.21
CA PRO A 122 21.02 -15.17 1.18
C PRO A 122 20.62 -13.74 0.80
N TRP A 123 21.04 -12.73 1.55
CA TRP A 123 20.82 -11.31 1.25
C TRP A 123 22.10 -10.56 0.88
N GLY A 124 23.23 -11.27 0.82
CA GLY A 124 24.53 -10.67 0.49
C GLY A 124 24.58 -10.18 -0.96
N GLU A 125 25.37 -9.13 -1.20
CA GLU A 125 25.56 -8.58 -2.54
C GLU A 125 26.10 -9.62 -3.54
N LYS A 126 26.94 -10.58 -3.07
CA LYS A 126 27.49 -11.67 -3.89
C LYS A 126 26.48 -12.74 -4.28
N THR A 127 25.33 -12.77 -3.64
CA THR A 127 24.31 -13.82 -3.82
C THR A 127 23.00 -13.29 -4.41
N LYS A 128 22.86 -11.98 -4.61
CA LYS A 128 21.64 -11.32 -5.10
C LYS A 128 21.10 -11.84 -6.44
N ASP A 129 21.99 -12.37 -7.30
CA ASP A 129 21.62 -12.93 -8.60
C ASP A 129 21.62 -14.48 -8.59
N LYS A 130 21.98 -15.09 -7.47
CA LYS A 130 22.03 -16.55 -7.28
C LYS A 130 20.91 -17.07 -6.38
N ILE A 131 20.36 -16.24 -5.52
CA ILE A 131 19.29 -16.58 -4.58
C ILE A 131 18.24 -15.48 -4.61
N LEU A 132 16.98 -15.89 -4.73
CA LEU A 132 15.83 -15.01 -4.60
C LEU A 132 14.94 -15.50 -3.47
N MET A 133 14.78 -14.66 -2.48
CA MET A 133 13.83 -14.86 -1.38
C MET A 133 12.90 -13.65 -1.28
N VAL A 134 11.64 -13.92 -1.02
CA VAL A 134 10.65 -12.91 -0.61
C VAL A 134 10.44 -12.98 0.90
N SER A 135 9.72 -12.01 1.49
CA SER A 135 9.46 -12.00 2.93
C SER A 135 8.71 -13.27 3.37
N PRO A 136 8.84 -13.70 4.64
CA PRO A 136 8.11 -14.87 5.15
C PRO A 136 6.61 -14.79 4.93
N VAL A 137 6.02 -13.59 5.06
CA VAL A 137 4.59 -13.36 4.81
C VAL A 137 4.24 -13.59 3.34
N GLU A 138 5.04 -13.07 2.41
CA GLU A 138 4.84 -13.29 0.98
C GLU A 138 5.05 -14.75 0.60
N GLN A 139 6.05 -15.43 1.19
CA GLN A 139 6.23 -16.86 1.01
C GLN A 139 4.98 -17.66 1.44
N TYR A 140 4.39 -17.28 2.56
CA TYR A 140 3.16 -17.90 3.05
C TYR A 140 1.98 -17.67 2.08
N LEU A 141 1.75 -16.44 1.66
CA LEU A 141 0.67 -16.09 0.72
C LEU A 141 0.83 -16.82 -0.62
N ILE A 142 2.08 -16.94 -1.11
CA ILE A 142 2.39 -17.67 -2.34
C ILE A 142 2.18 -19.18 -2.16
N SER A 143 2.80 -19.78 -1.15
CA SER A 143 2.80 -21.24 -0.98
C SER A 143 1.44 -21.82 -0.58
N LYS A 144 0.59 -21.04 0.07
CA LYS A 144 -0.77 -21.41 0.45
C LYS A 144 -1.84 -20.89 -0.53
N GLU A 145 -1.43 -20.26 -1.63
CA GLU A 145 -2.33 -19.63 -2.61
C GLU A 145 -3.40 -18.72 -1.97
N LYS A 146 -3.02 -18.00 -0.91
CA LYS A 146 -3.91 -17.08 -0.18
C LYS A 146 -3.79 -15.66 -0.71
N ARG A 147 -4.88 -14.91 -0.56
CA ARG A 147 -4.92 -13.47 -0.84
C ARG A 147 -5.51 -12.73 0.35
N LEU A 148 -5.05 -11.51 0.57
CA LEU A 148 -5.68 -10.61 1.52
C LEU A 148 -7.05 -10.18 0.97
N PHE A 149 -7.94 -9.83 1.86
CA PHE A 149 -9.25 -9.24 1.57
C PHE A 149 -10.22 -10.10 0.73
N LYS A 150 -9.91 -11.35 0.47
CA LYS A 150 -10.86 -12.26 -0.16
C LYS A 150 -12.14 -12.36 0.67
N GLY A 151 -13.32 -12.29 0.04
CA GLY A 151 -14.62 -12.29 0.71
C GLY A 151 -15.15 -10.89 1.08
N PHE A 152 -14.37 -9.82 0.88
CA PHE A 152 -14.88 -8.44 0.92
C PHE A 152 -15.19 -7.95 -0.49
N GLU A 153 -16.38 -7.38 -0.69
CA GLU A 153 -16.79 -6.87 -2.00
C GLU A 153 -16.29 -5.45 -2.25
N GLU A 154 -16.29 -4.63 -1.20
CA GLU A 154 -15.91 -3.23 -1.25
C GLU A 154 -14.86 -2.88 -0.18
N TYR A 155 -14.06 -1.87 -0.44
CA TYR A 155 -13.09 -1.35 0.53
C TYR A 155 -13.76 -0.86 1.82
N ASN A 156 -14.99 -0.35 1.68
CA ASN A 156 -15.81 0.11 2.81
C ASN A 156 -16.32 -1.03 3.72
N ASP A 157 -16.23 -2.29 3.30
CA ASP A 157 -16.60 -3.41 4.17
C ASP A 157 -15.59 -3.60 5.30
N ILE A 158 -14.33 -3.20 5.08
CA ILE A 158 -13.24 -3.29 6.05
C ILE A 158 -13.33 -2.17 7.07
N THR A 159 -13.08 -2.48 8.34
CA THR A 159 -13.03 -1.46 9.39
C THR A 159 -11.74 -0.65 9.27
N ARG A 160 -11.90 0.63 8.97
CA ARG A 160 -10.81 1.61 8.80
C ARG A 160 -10.89 2.66 9.89
N PHE A 161 -9.76 3.01 10.44
CA PHE A 161 -9.58 4.01 11.48
C PHE A 161 -8.64 5.09 10.96
N VAL A 162 -9.10 6.33 11.00
CA VAL A 162 -8.27 7.49 10.69
C VAL A 162 -8.07 8.34 11.93
N PHE A 163 -6.96 9.06 11.96
CA PHE A 163 -6.62 9.97 13.03
C PHE A 163 -5.82 11.15 12.50
N ASP A 164 -5.87 12.23 13.23
CA ASP A 164 -5.13 13.46 12.97
C ASP A 164 -4.79 14.15 14.29
N LEU A 165 -3.71 14.94 14.31
CA LEU A 165 -3.18 15.60 15.50
C LEU A 165 -3.15 17.11 15.31
N GLU A 166 -3.57 17.83 16.36
CA GLU A 166 -3.30 19.25 16.47
C GLU A 166 -2.19 19.51 17.51
N THR A 167 -1.21 20.32 17.11
CA THR A 167 0.00 20.55 17.86
C THR A 167 0.28 22.03 18.10
N THR A 168 0.88 22.36 19.25
CA THR A 168 1.19 23.76 19.60
C THR A 168 2.38 24.34 18.85
N ALA A 169 3.16 23.52 18.15
CA ALA A 169 4.32 23.91 17.35
C ALA A 169 4.51 22.96 16.17
N LEU A 170 5.36 23.29 15.21
CA LEU A 170 5.70 22.40 14.10
C LEU A 170 6.62 21.25 14.50
N GLU A 171 7.45 21.46 15.52
CA GLU A 171 8.44 20.47 15.98
C GLU A 171 8.10 19.95 17.38
N PRO A 172 8.16 18.62 17.61
CA PRO A 172 7.79 18.02 18.90
C PRO A 172 8.60 18.49 20.10
N LYS A 173 9.83 18.96 19.88
CA LYS A 173 10.71 19.49 20.94
C LYS A 173 10.26 20.85 21.47
N ASP A 174 9.54 21.61 20.64
CA ASP A 174 9.14 23.00 20.92
C ASP A 174 7.65 23.10 21.32
N GLY A 175 6.93 21.97 21.27
CA GLY A 175 5.50 21.94 21.52
C GLY A 175 4.96 20.64 22.13
N ARG A 176 3.66 20.53 22.15
CA ARG A 176 2.91 19.37 22.63
C ARG A 176 1.71 19.07 21.73
N ILE A 177 1.18 17.86 21.81
CA ILE A 177 -0.11 17.50 21.22
C ILE A 177 -1.20 18.03 22.14
N PHE A 178 -2.13 18.82 21.59
CA PHE A 178 -3.24 19.35 22.38
C PHE A 178 -4.62 18.82 21.95
N MET A 179 -4.75 18.26 20.72
CA MET A 179 -5.91 17.48 20.31
C MET A 179 -5.49 16.23 19.54
N ILE A 180 -6.23 15.14 19.76
CA ILE A 180 -6.11 13.89 19.00
C ILE A 180 -7.50 13.56 18.47
N GLY A 181 -7.70 13.70 17.18
CA GLY A 181 -8.93 13.33 16.49
C GLY A 181 -8.88 11.89 15.99
N MET A 182 -9.98 11.16 16.15
CA MET A 182 -10.09 9.75 15.73
C MET A 182 -11.48 9.51 15.13
N LYS A 183 -11.52 8.81 13.98
CA LYS A 183 -12.77 8.47 13.30
C LYS A 183 -12.69 7.11 12.61
N THR A 184 -13.81 6.43 12.43
CA THR A 184 -13.88 5.21 11.62
C THR A 184 -14.97 5.30 10.57
N ASN A 185 -14.80 4.54 9.48
CA ASN A 185 -15.84 4.39 8.46
C ASN A 185 -17.09 3.63 8.96
N LYS A 186 -17.09 3.17 10.22
CA LYS A 186 -18.21 2.48 10.86
C LYS A 186 -18.95 3.36 11.89
N GLY A 187 -18.73 4.68 11.85
CA GLY A 187 -19.48 5.66 12.63
C GLY A 187 -18.92 5.97 14.02
N PHE A 188 -17.76 5.43 14.40
CA PHE A 188 -17.07 5.89 15.62
C PHE A 188 -16.37 7.22 15.35
N GLN A 189 -16.46 8.13 16.32
CA GLN A 189 -15.74 9.40 16.34
C GLN A 189 -15.41 9.79 17.77
N LYS A 190 -14.21 10.33 17.99
CA LYS A 190 -13.77 10.83 19.29
C LYS A 190 -12.68 11.87 19.10
N VAL A 191 -12.76 12.95 19.85
CA VAL A 191 -11.68 13.92 20.03
C VAL A 191 -11.20 13.83 21.46
N ILE A 192 -9.89 13.86 21.67
CA ILE A 192 -9.24 13.94 22.97
C ILE A 192 -8.55 15.29 23.03
N GLU A 193 -8.95 16.13 23.98
CA GLU A 193 -8.28 17.37 24.30
C GLU A 193 -7.23 17.17 25.38
N CYS A 194 -6.11 17.90 25.28
CA CYS A 194 -4.99 17.83 26.20
C CYS A 194 -4.53 19.26 26.52
N SER A 195 -4.91 19.79 27.65
CA SER A 195 -4.58 21.17 28.05
C SER A 195 -3.17 21.33 28.63
N ASN A 196 -2.56 20.23 29.05
CA ASN A 196 -1.22 20.19 29.66
C ASN A 196 -0.52 18.85 29.34
N GLU A 197 0.75 18.69 29.79
CA GLU A 197 1.54 17.47 29.51
C GLU A 197 1.01 16.21 30.21
N ASP A 198 0.35 16.32 31.36
CA ASP A 198 -0.24 15.16 32.03
C ASP A 198 -1.47 14.65 31.27
N GLU A 199 -2.28 15.56 30.74
CA GLU A 199 -3.40 15.23 29.86
C GLU A 199 -2.93 14.72 28.51
N GLU A 200 -1.86 15.29 27.93
CA GLU A 200 -1.23 14.77 26.73
C GLU A 200 -0.74 13.32 26.92
N ARG A 201 -0.10 13.05 28.05
CA ARG A 201 0.30 11.69 28.44
C ARG A 201 -0.88 10.73 28.50
N ALA A 202 -1.97 11.14 29.15
CA ALA A 202 -3.21 10.37 29.24
C ALA A 202 -3.88 10.20 27.88
N GLY A 203 -3.89 11.25 27.06
CA GLY A 203 -4.45 11.27 25.72
C GLY A 203 -3.76 10.30 24.77
N ILE A 204 -2.42 10.26 24.76
CA ILE A 204 -1.66 9.30 23.97
C ILE A 204 -1.96 7.85 24.41
N VAL A 205 -2.07 7.59 25.70
CA VAL A 205 -2.45 6.26 26.21
C VAL A 205 -3.86 5.89 25.76
N GLU A 206 -4.80 6.84 25.84
CA GLU A 206 -6.19 6.62 25.42
C GLU A 206 -6.32 6.43 23.91
N PHE A 207 -5.51 7.09 23.09
CA PHE A 207 -5.41 6.85 21.65
C PHE A 207 -5.12 5.36 21.35
N PHE A 208 -4.07 4.80 21.96
CA PHE A 208 -3.74 3.38 21.75
C PHE A 208 -4.79 2.44 22.36
N ARG A 209 -5.41 2.81 23.48
CA ARG A 209 -6.51 2.05 24.07
C ARG A 209 -7.73 2.01 23.15
N THR A 210 -8.04 3.13 22.50
CA THR A 210 -9.13 3.21 21.51
C THR A 210 -8.87 2.29 20.32
N ILE A 211 -7.64 2.26 19.78
CA ILE A 211 -7.26 1.31 18.73
C ILE A 211 -7.42 -0.15 19.21
N ASP A 212 -7.01 -0.47 20.43
CA ASP A 212 -7.15 -1.83 20.97
C ASP A 212 -8.62 -2.24 21.21
N GLN A 213 -9.48 -1.29 21.54
CA GLN A 213 -10.92 -1.54 21.71
C GLN A 213 -11.62 -1.75 20.37
N LEU A 214 -11.35 -0.88 19.40
CA LEU A 214 -12.00 -0.90 18.07
C LEU A 214 -11.42 -2.00 17.18
N LYS A 215 -10.14 -2.32 17.34
CA LYS A 215 -9.39 -3.30 16.53
C LYS A 215 -9.60 -3.12 15.02
N PRO A 216 -9.37 -1.91 14.47
CA PRO A 216 -9.56 -1.68 13.04
C PRO A 216 -8.60 -2.55 12.23
N SER A 217 -8.96 -2.91 11.02
CA SER A 217 -8.07 -3.65 10.13
C SER A 217 -7.04 -2.76 9.46
N ILE A 218 -7.38 -1.49 9.28
CA ILE A 218 -6.52 -0.47 8.69
C ILE A 218 -6.48 0.74 9.62
N ILE A 219 -5.28 1.23 9.89
CA ILE A 219 -5.01 2.51 10.56
C ILE A 219 -4.38 3.42 9.51
N ALA A 220 -5.02 4.52 9.21
CA ALA A 220 -4.60 5.44 8.17
C ALA A 220 -4.54 6.89 8.71
N GLY A 221 -3.73 7.71 8.08
CA GLY A 221 -3.69 9.15 8.28
C GLY A 221 -3.20 9.82 7.01
N TYR A 222 -3.33 11.12 6.93
CA TYR A 222 -2.87 11.89 5.78
C TYR A 222 -1.53 12.55 6.06
N ASN A 223 -0.46 12.15 5.38
CA ASN A 223 0.93 12.52 5.68
C ASN A 223 1.39 12.08 7.10
N SER A 224 0.70 11.10 7.64
CA SER A 224 0.85 10.70 9.05
C SER A 224 2.21 10.07 9.36
N ALA A 225 2.85 9.45 8.39
CA ALA A 225 4.18 8.85 8.56
C ALA A 225 5.26 9.91 8.86
N ASN A 226 5.11 11.11 8.28
CA ASN A 226 6.07 12.20 8.41
C ASN A 226 5.69 13.21 9.51
N PHE A 227 4.41 13.25 9.93
CA PHE A 227 3.93 14.19 10.93
C PHE A 227 3.35 13.48 12.16
N ASP A 228 2.16 12.95 12.10
CA ASP A 228 1.42 12.46 13.28
C ASP A 228 2.16 11.35 14.03
N TRP A 229 2.60 10.31 13.32
CA TRP A 229 3.37 9.24 13.94
C TRP A 229 4.72 9.73 14.47
N PHE A 230 5.37 10.63 13.75
CA PHE A 230 6.61 11.26 14.22
C PHE A 230 6.37 11.99 15.54
N TRP A 231 5.30 12.80 15.62
CA TRP A 231 4.90 13.48 16.84
C TRP A 231 4.62 12.51 17.99
N ILE A 232 3.81 11.48 17.76
CA ILE A 232 3.50 10.47 18.79
C ILE A 232 4.78 9.82 19.34
N PHE A 233 5.70 9.40 18.47
CA PHE A 233 6.95 8.77 18.90
C PHE A 233 7.85 9.72 19.69
N GLU A 234 8.02 10.95 19.24
CA GLU A 234 8.88 11.93 19.92
C GLU A 234 8.25 12.41 21.24
N ARG A 235 6.93 12.62 21.29
CA ARG A 235 6.24 12.98 22.54
C ARG A 235 6.25 11.84 23.55
N CYS A 236 6.10 10.60 23.12
CA CYS A 236 6.30 9.46 24.02
C CYS A 236 7.68 9.46 24.67
N LYS A 237 8.74 9.79 23.92
CA LYS A 237 10.10 9.92 24.49
C LYS A 237 10.18 11.06 25.49
N ALA A 238 9.71 12.26 25.12
CA ALA A 238 9.74 13.44 25.97
C ALA A 238 8.96 13.24 27.27
N LEU A 239 7.81 12.58 27.20
CA LEU A 239 6.94 12.27 28.32
C LEU A 239 7.33 11.01 29.10
N ASN A 240 8.44 10.34 28.77
CA ASN A 240 8.87 9.07 29.35
C ASN A 240 7.81 7.96 29.28
N LEU A 241 7.04 7.92 28.19
CA LEU A 241 6.11 6.85 27.88
C LEU A 241 6.82 5.74 27.08
N ASP A 242 6.70 4.50 27.53
CA ASP A 242 7.15 3.35 26.75
C ASP A 242 6.09 3.00 25.70
N ILE A 243 6.24 3.55 24.50
CA ILE A 243 5.28 3.33 23.39
C ILE A 243 5.05 1.85 23.09
N LYS A 244 6.06 0.98 23.33
CA LYS A 244 5.92 -0.47 23.11
C LYS A 244 5.03 -1.15 24.14
N LYS A 245 4.87 -0.53 25.32
CA LYS A 245 3.97 -1.04 26.37
C LYS A 245 2.55 -0.50 26.22
N ILE A 246 2.41 0.75 25.79
CA ILE A 246 1.09 1.37 25.63
C ILE A 246 0.42 1.00 24.31
N ALA A 247 1.18 0.82 23.22
CA ALA A 247 0.67 0.33 21.95
C ALA A 247 0.36 -1.17 22.06
N ILE A 248 -0.75 -1.50 22.70
CA ILE A 248 -1.23 -2.88 22.81
C ILE A 248 -1.59 -3.37 21.43
N SER A 249 -0.78 -4.25 20.91
CA SER A 249 -1.07 -4.93 19.66
C SER A 249 -1.62 -6.32 19.91
N MET A 250 -2.35 -6.85 18.94
CA MET A 250 -3.04 -8.11 19.05
C MET A 250 -2.04 -9.27 19.29
N ASN A 251 -1.84 -9.64 20.56
CA ASN A 251 -1.05 -10.81 20.98
C ASN A 251 0.45 -10.74 20.64
N ALA A 252 1.08 -9.57 20.65
CA ALA A 252 2.43 -9.44 20.18
C ALA A 252 3.46 -9.17 21.27
N LYS A 253 4.60 -9.82 21.16
CA LYS A 253 5.84 -9.47 21.87
C LYS A 253 6.49 -8.20 21.26
N LYS A 254 6.28 -7.95 19.97
CA LYS A 254 6.67 -6.71 19.28
C LYS A 254 5.40 -5.94 18.95
N THR A 255 5.15 -4.84 19.63
CA THR A 255 3.90 -4.10 19.52
C THR A 255 3.94 -3.10 18.38
N ILE A 256 4.86 -2.15 18.43
CA ILE A 256 5.01 -1.08 17.45
C ILE A 256 6.49 -0.80 17.17
N SER A 257 6.80 -0.41 15.95
CA SER A 257 8.14 0.03 15.55
C SER A 257 8.05 0.96 14.34
N GLN A 258 9.12 1.75 14.12
CA GLN A 258 9.34 2.49 12.88
C GLN A 258 10.47 1.84 12.08
N LYS A 259 10.34 1.87 10.76
CA LYS A 259 11.37 1.39 9.84
C LYS A 259 11.45 2.33 8.64
N GLU A 260 12.66 2.73 8.27
CA GLU A 260 12.87 3.46 7.02
C GLU A 260 12.34 2.64 5.84
N SER A 261 11.54 3.27 5.02
CA SER A 261 10.90 2.71 3.82
C SER A 261 10.96 3.70 2.67
N MET A 262 10.54 3.27 1.50
CA MET A 262 10.58 4.07 0.29
C MET A 262 9.28 3.94 -0.50
N LEU A 263 8.68 5.06 -0.83
CA LEU A 263 7.65 5.15 -1.85
C LEU A 263 8.33 5.27 -3.22
N LYS A 264 8.08 4.32 -4.10
CA LYS A 264 8.59 4.34 -5.47
C LYS A 264 7.53 4.86 -6.43
N LEU A 265 7.76 6.04 -6.93
CA LEU A 265 7.02 6.65 -8.04
C LEU A 265 7.76 6.37 -9.36
N ALA A 266 7.18 6.74 -10.50
CA ALA A 266 7.76 6.42 -11.81
C ALA A 266 9.22 6.90 -11.96
N ASN A 267 9.51 8.14 -11.56
CA ASN A 267 10.82 8.77 -11.71
C ASN A 267 11.44 9.23 -10.38
N GLU A 268 10.76 9.04 -9.26
CA GLU A 268 11.14 9.55 -7.95
C GLU A 268 11.07 8.46 -6.89
N VAL A 269 11.90 8.62 -5.87
CA VAL A 269 11.89 7.76 -4.68
C VAL A 269 11.83 8.67 -3.47
N GLU A 270 10.77 8.56 -2.69
CA GLU A 270 10.62 9.27 -1.43
C GLU A 270 10.91 8.34 -0.26
N ARG A 271 11.67 8.83 0.70
CA ARG A 271 11.93 8.10 1.95
C ARG A 271 10.98 8.56 3.04
N PHE A 272 10.51 7.64 3.84
CA PHE A 272 9.65 7.91 4.99
C PHE A 272 9.83 6.84 6.06
N ASN A 273 9.35 7.10 7.26
CA ASN A 273 9.38 6.16 8.37
C ASN A 273 8.07 5.38 8.43
N GLN A 274 8.05 4.19 7.83
CA GLN A 274 6.91 3.29 7.91
C GLN A 274 6.71 2.81 9.34
N VAL A 275 5.56 3.10 9.91
CA VAL A 275 5.13 2.52 11.18
C VAL A 275 4.61 1.11 10.94
N GLN A 276 5.04 0.19 11.77
CA GLN A 276 4.59 -1.19 11.81
C GLN A 276 3.97 -1.47 13.17
N MET A 277 2.71 -1.82 13.19
CA MET A 277 1.97 -2.20 14.40
C MET A 277 1.39 -3.59 14.19
N TRP A 278 1.85 -4.55 14.98
CA TRP A 278 1.55 -5.97 14.76
C TRP A 278 0.05 -6.25 14.80
N GLY A 279 -0.46 -6.89 13.75
CA GLY A 279 -1.87 -7.21 13.58
C GLY A 279 -2.73 -6.09 12.97
N TYR A 280 -2.11 -4.98 12.57
CA TYR A 280 -2.77 -3.85 11.92
C TYR A 280 -2.04 -3.48 10.64
N ASN A 281 -2.78 -3.06 9.62
CA ASN A 281 -2.19 -2.42 8.44
C ASN A 281 -2.10 -0.92 8.71
N VAL A 282 -0.88 -0.39 8.85
CA VAL A 282 -0.66 1.04 9.05
C VAL A 282 -0.21 1.65 7.73
N ILE A 283 -1.01 2.55 7.18
CA ILE A 283 -0.76 3.17 5.87
C ILE A 283 -0.82 4.70 5.95
N ASP A 284 -0.18 5.34 4.99
CA ASP A 284 -0.29 6.78 4.76
C ASP A 284 -1.01 7.03 3.43
N ILE A 285 -2.14 7.73 3.50
CA ILE A 285 -3.03 7.97 2.37
C ILE A 285 -2.34 8.82 1.29
N ILE A 286 -1.45 9.72 1.68
CA ILE A 286 -0.70 10.57 0.74
C ILE A 286 0.09 9.75 -0.29
N HIS A 287 0.51 8.53 0.05
CA HIS A 287 1.22 7.65 -0.87
C HIS A 287 0.37 7.26 -2.09
N SER A 288 -0.90 6.94 -1.88
CA SER A 288 -1.84 6.62 -2.96
C SER A 288 -2.20 7.85 -3.80
N VAL A 289 -2.33 9.02 -3.16
CA VAL A 289 -2.51 10.31 -3.83
C VAL A 289 -1.33 10.62 -4.73
N ARG A 290 -0.09 10.52 -4.24
CA ARG A 290 1.14 10.78 -5.01
C ARG A 290 1.33 9.79 -6.16
N ARG A 291 0.94 8.53 -5.99
CA ARG A 291 0.90 7.57 -7.10
C ARG A 291 -0.08 8.01 -8.20
N SER A 292 -1.24 8.48 -7.81
CA SER A 292 -2.23 9.02 -8.75
C SER A 292 -1.73 10.29 -9.43
N GLN A 293 -1.09 11.19 -8.69
CA GLN A 293 -0.45 12.39 -9.22
C GLN A 293 0.64 12.07 -10.26
N ALA A 294 1.47 11.06 -10.00
CA ALA A 294 2.54 10.65 -10.92
C ALA A 294 2.05 10.22 -12.31
N ILE A 295 0.78 9.82 -12.43
CA ILE A 295 0.17 9.37 -13.69
C ILE A 295 -0.95 10.27 -14.21
N ASN A 296 -1.41 11.20 -13.38
CA ASN A 296 -2.48 12.15 -13.71
C ASN A 296 -2.00 13.59 -13.52
N SER A 297 -1.57 14.21 -14.61
CA SER A 297 -1.06 15.58 -14.62
C SER A 297 -2.08 16.66 -14.20
N ASN A 298 -3.35 16.32 -14.02
CA ASN A 298 -4.37 17.23 -13.53
C ASN A 298 -4.29 17.42 -12.01
N ILE A 299 -3.72 16.45 -11.28
CA ILE A 299 -3.46 16.59 -9.84
C ILE A 299 -2.17 17.38 -9.66
N LYS A 300 -2.29 18.66 -9.30
CA LYS A 300 -1.13 19.57 -9.20
C LYS A 300 -0.43 19.48 -7.84
N GLU A 301 -1.19 19.26 -6.78
CA GLU A 301 -0.71 19.21 -5.40
C GLU A 301 -1.24 17.97 -4.70
N ALA A 302 -0.51 17.50 -3.67
CA ALA A 302 -0.90 16.34 -2.88
C ALA A 302 -1.37 16.71 -1.47
N GLY A 303 -1.70 17.98 -1.19
CA GLY A 303 -2.25 18.41 0.09
C GLY A 303 -3.71 17.96 0.25
N LEU A 304 -4.13 17.56 1.47
CA LEU A 304 -5.49 17.07 1.75
C LEU A 304 -6.56 18.02 1.20
N LYS A 305 -6.48 19.30 1.54
CA LYS A 305 -7.43 20.34 1.14
C LYS A 305 -7.46 20.61 -0.37
N TYR A 306 -6.35 20.41 -1.06
CA TYR A 306 -6.33 20.47 -2.52
C TYR A 306 -7.02 19.25 -3.14
N ILE A 307 -6.76 18.08 -2.59
CA ILE A 307 -7.30 16.82 -3.12
C ILE A 307 -8.82 16.75 -2.92
N THR A 308 -9.34 17.15 -1.77
CA THR A 308 -10.79 17.20 -1.52
C THR A 308 -11.52 18.12 -2.48
N LYS A 309 -10.96 19.29 -2.79
CA LYS A 309 -11.47 20.19 -3.84
C LYS A 309 -11.39 19.55 -5.23
N TYR A 310 -10.27 18.90 -5.53
CA TYR A 310 -10.05 18.26 -6.83
C TYR A 310 -11.08 17.15 -7.12
N ILE A 311 -11.49 16.39 -6.10
CA ILE A 311 -12.50 15.32 -6.25
C ILE A 311 -13.93 15.79 -5.99
N ASP A 312 -14.16 17.11 -5.84
CA ASP A 312 -15.46 17.72 -5.55
C ASP A 312 -16.13 17.15 -4.27
N ALA A 313 -15.30 16.90 -3.25
CA ALA A 313 -15.72 16.30 -1.98
C ALA A 313 -15.61 17.26 -0.78
N GLU A 314 -15.20 18.50 -1.01
CA GLU A 314 -15.14 19.51 0.03
C GLU A 314 -16.55 19.83 0.56
N ALA A 315 -16.71 19.80 1.89
CA ALA A 315 -17.98 20.20 2.50
C ALA A 315 -18.25 21.69 2.21
N PRO A 316 -19.52 22.08 1.89
CA PRO A 316 -19.86 23.47 1.60
C PRO A 316 -19.51 24.44 2.73
N ASP A 317 -19.39 23.90 3.92
CA ASP A 317 -19.21 24.58 5.20
C ASP A 317 -17.85 24.30 5.84
N ARG A 318 -16.88 23.81 5.05
CA ARG A 318 -15.50 23.52 5.46
C ARG A 318 -14.84 24.70 6.15
N ILE A 319 -14.28 24.46 7.32
CA ILE A 319 -13.50 25.45 8.06
C ILE A 319 -12.05 25.46 7.60
N TYR A 320 -11.51 26.63 7.38
CA TYR A 320 -10.09 26.84 7.09
C TYR A 320 -9.45 27.66 8.19
N ILE A 321 -8.37 27.12 8.77
CA ILE A 321 -7.54 27.81 9.76
C ILE A 321 -6.12 27.91 9.21
N ASP A 322 -5.51 29.09 9.34
CA ASP A 322 -4.08 29.23 9.12
C ASP A 322 -3.33 28.47 10.22
N HIS A 323 -2.36 27.64 9.84
CA HIS A 323 -1.62 26.77 10.77
C HIS A 323 -0.97 27.51 11.95
N THR A 324 -0.62 28.80 11.77
CA THR A 324 -0.07 29.65 12.85
C THR A 324 -1.11 30.11 13.84
N SER A 325 -2.39 30.02 13.48
CA SER A 325 -3.53 30.47 14.30
C SER A 325 -4.16 29.36 15.14
N ILE A 326 -3.93 28.09 14.79
CA ILE A 326 -4.56 26.93 15.47
C ILE A 326 -4.21 26.88 16.96
N GLY A 327 -2.93 26.86 17.31
CA GLY A 327 -2.48 26.82 18.70
C GLY A 327 -2.95 28.03 19.53
N PRO A 328 -2.75 29.28 19.07
CA PRO A 328 -3.28 30.47 19.72
C PRO A 328 -4.80 30.45 19.91
N MET A 329 -5.57 30.03 18.92
CA MET A 329 -7.04 29.94 19.04
C MET A 329 -7.48 28.95 20.10
N TYR A 330 -6.81 27.79 20.16
CA TYR A 330 -7.08 26.81 21.20
C TYR A 330 -6.68 27.31 22.61
N ALA A 331 -5.54 28.00 22.73
CA ALA A 331 -5.05 28.51 24.02
C ALA A 331 -5.90 29.64 24.58
N GLU A 332 -6.40 30.51 23.71
CA GLU A 332 -7.26 31.61 24.08
C GLU A 332 -8.74 31.19 23.97
N LYS A 333 -9.31 30.62 24.99
CA LYS A 333 -10.74 30.22 25.01
C LYS A 333 -11.73 31.41 24.96
N ASP A 334 -11.38 32.40 24.14
CA ASP A 334 -12.17 33.60 23.87
C ASP A 334 -13.05 33.42 22.64
N GLU A 335 -14.06 34.28 22.51
CA GLU A 335 -14.94 34.33 21.34
C GLU A 335 -14.22 34.93 20.13
N TYR A 336 -14.29 34.27 19.00
CA TYR A 336 -13.65 34.70 17.76
C TYR A 336 -14.66 34.90 16.64
N TRP A 337 -14.25 35.76 15.71
CA TRP A 337 -14.97 36.00 14.47
C TRP A 337 -14.19 35.45 13.28
N LEU A 338 -14.86 34.69 12.43
CA LEU A 338 -14.28 34.19 11.19
C LEU A 338 -14.44 35.23 10.09
N ASN A 339 -13.30 35.65 9.48
CA ASN A 339 -13.36 36.42 8.26
C ASN A 339 -13.56 35.48 7.06
N THR A 340 -14.65 35.66 6.34
CA THR A 340 -15.06 34.75 5.26
C THR A 340 -14.22 34.78 4.01
N GLU A 341 -13.50 35.85 3.75
CA GLU A 341 -12.81 36.03 2.48
C GLU A 341 -11.45 35.30 2.42
N ASN A 342 -10.77 35.10 3.57
CA ASN A 342 -9.41 34.55 3.60
C ASN A 342 -9.13 33.56 4.74
N GLY A 343 -10.11 33.05 5.45
CA GLY A 343 -9.90 32.17 6.61
C GLY A 343 -9.16 32.86 7.77
N LYS A 344 -9.14 34.18 7.79
CA LYS A 344 -8.57 34.97 8.88
C LYS A 344 -9.61 35.21 9.97
N TYR A 345 -9.13 35.08 11.20
CA TYR A 345 -9.96 35.29 12.39
C TYR A 345 -9.72 36.65 12.98
N LYS A 346 -10.80 37.29 13.42
CA LYS A 346 -10.73 38.51 14.21
C LYS A 346 -11.30 38.20 15.59
N LYS A 347 -10.47 38.33 16.62
CA LYS A 347 -10.92 38.22 18.00
C LYS A 347 -11.95 39.31 18.29
N VAL A 348 -13.03 38.92 18.93
CA VAL A 348 -14.08 39.83 19.36
C VAL A 348 -14.18 39.79 20.87
N GLY A 349 -14.06 40.95 21.54
CA GLY A 349 -14.25 41.07 22.98
C GLY A 349 -15.70 40.78 23.38
N ILE A 350 -15.87 40.37 24.65
CA ILE A 350 -17.16 40.03 25.26
C ILE A 350 -18.22 41.15 25.13
N ASP A 351 -17.79 42.40 24.93
CA ASP A 351 -18.66 43.57 24.78
C ASP A 351 -19.13 43.86 23.35
N SER A 352 -18.83 43.01 22.36
CA SER A 352 -19.29 43.26 21.01
C SER A 352 -20.77 42.94 20.87
N LYS A 353 -21.53 43.94 20.38
CA LYS A 353 -22.99 43.83 20.13
C LYS A 353 -23.34 42.92 18.92
N VAL A 354 -22.47 42.08 18.47
CA VAL A 354 -22.71 41.27 17.30
C VAL A 354 -23.10 39.88 17.75
N ASP A 355 -24.35 39.54 17.51
CA ASP A 355 -25.00 38.36 18.05
C ASP A 355 -24.73 37.08 17.23
N GLU A 356 -24.14 37.22 16.03
CA GLU A 356 -23.99 36.07 15.14
C GLU A 356 -22.61 36.02 14.55
N ILE A 357 -21.82 35.03 14.84
CA ILE A 357 -20.81 34.56 14.01
C ILE A 357 -20.32 33.27 14.31
N CYS A 358 -19.92 32.63 13.35
CA CYS A 358 -18.99 31.70 13.50
C CYS A 358 -18.38 31.21 12.29
N VAL A 359 -17.98 30.43 12.13
CA VAL A 359 -17.57 29.54 11.19
C VAL A 359 -18.47 29.59 10.03
N ARG A 360 -17.93 29.92 8.96
CA ARG A 360 -18.64 30.05 7.73
C ARG A 360 -19.28 28.76 7.29
N ARG A 361 -20.59 28.87 7.07
CA ARG A 361 -21.31 27.97 6.17
C ARG A 361 -22.15 28.84 5.25
N GLY A 362 -21.69 29.04 4.03
CA GLY A 362 -22.30 30.03 3.14
C GLY A 362 -22.12 31.43 3.68
N ASP A 363 -23.20 32.19 3.77
CA ASP A 363 -23.20 33.59 4.24
C ASP A 363 -23.55 33.75 5.74
N ILE A 364 -23.62 32.64 6.48
CA ILE A 364 -23.97 32.66 7.91
C ILE A 364 -22.71 32.59 8.77
N TYR A 365 -22.64 33.48 9.74
CA TYR A 365 -21.55 33.57 10.71
C TYR A 365 -22.13 33.38 12.11
N LEU A 366 -21.54 32.45 12.86
CA LEU A 366 -21.95 32.17 14.22
C LEU A 366 -20.83 32.56 15.19
N LYS A 367 -21.16 33.02 16.35
CA LYS A 367 -20.25 33.29 17.46
C LYS A 367 -19.87 31.97 18.14
N THR A 368 -18.60 31.74 18.31
CA THR A 368 -18.11 30.51 18.92
C THR A 368 -16.76 30.73 19.59
N THR A 369 -16.32 29.77 20.40
CA THR A 369 -15.02 29.82 21.06
C THR A 369 -13.90 29.31 20.14
N GLY A 370 -12.64 29.64 20.45
CA GLY A 370 -11.52 29.25 19.62
C GLY A 370 -11.30 27.73 19.63
N ASP A 371 -11.51 27.07 20.75
CA ASP A 371 -11.42 25.62 20.88
C ASP A 371 -12.51 24.90 20.06
N ASP A 372 -13.77 25.36 20.09
CA ASP A 372 -14.85 24.82 19.25
C ASP A 372 -14.54 24.93 17.75
N ILE A 373 -13.92 26.03 17.32
CA ILE A 373 -13.53 26.20 15.91
C ILE A 373 -12.44 25.19 15.53
N VAL A 374 -11.43 25.00 16.40
CA VAL A 374 -10.33 24.06 16.14
C VAL A 374 -10.84 22.62 16.17
N GLU A 375 -11.76 22.26 17.07
CA GLU A 375 -12.37 20.94 17.08
C GLU A 375 -13.13 20.64 15.79
N ARG A 376 -13.93 21.60 15.29
CA ARG A 376 -14.64 21.45 14.00
C ARG A 376 -13.68 21.37 12.82
N TYR A 377 -12.58 22.12 12.86
CA TYR A 377 -11.53 22.02 11.84
C TYR A 377 -10.92 20.62 11.81
N LEU A 378 -10.60 20.07 12.98
CA LEU A 378 -10.08 18.71 13.12
C LEU A 378 -11.10 17.65 12.64
N ASP A 379 -12.39 17.83 12.94
CA ASP A 379 -13.45 16.94 12.47
C ASP A 379 -13.60 16.98 10.94
N ASP A 380 -13.53 18.15 10.34
CA ASP A 380 -13.49 18.30 8.88
C ASP A 380 -12.28 17.60 8.27
N ASP A 381 -11.07 17.72 8.86
CA ASP A 381 -9.87 17.03 8.39
C ASP A 381 -10.00 15.50 8.50
N LEU A 382 -10.63 14.97 9.54
CA LEU A 382 -10.91 13.54 9.69
C LEU A 382 -11.92 13.02 8.64
N GLU A 383 -12.99 13.77 8.40
CA GLU A 383 -13.98 13.40 7.37
C GLU A 383 -13.36 13.41 5.98
N GLU A 384 -12.63 14.47 5.64
CA GLU A 384 -11.89 14.57 4.38
C GLU A 384 -10.86 13.46 4.22
N THR A 385 -10.15 13.08 5.30
CA THR A 385 -9.21 11.98 5.32
C THR A 385 -9.89 10.65 4.99
N LEU A 386 -11.07 10.36 5.56
CA LEU A 386 -11.85 9.16 5.22
C LEU A 386 -12.33 9.16 3.77
N ILE A 387 -12.77 10.30 3.25
CA ILE A 387 -13.24 10.42 1.86
C ILE A 387 -12.07 10.20 0.89
N VAL A 388 -10.92 10.81 1.15
CA VAL A 388 -9.72 10.66 0.32
C VAL A 388 -9.17 9.24 0.42
N ASP A 389 -9.21 8.62 1.59
CA ASP A 389 -8.87 7.21 1.78
C ASP A 389 -9.76 6.30 0.91
N ASP A 390 -11.07 6.53 0.93
CA ASP A 390 -12.03 5.77 0.12
C ASP A 390 -11.79 5.94 -1.39
N GLU A 391 -11.46 7.15 -1.83
CA GLU A 391 -11.22 7.43 -3.24
C GLU A 391 -9.91 6.82 -3.75
N PHE A 392 -8.81 7.00 -3.03
CA PHE A 392 -7.48 6.67 -3.54
C PHE A 392 -6.97 5.29 -3.12
N ASN A 393 -7.38 4.76 -1.96
CA ASN A 393 -6.92 3.47 -1.48
C ASN A 393 -7.75 2.27 -1.97
N GLN A 394 -8.90 2.49 -2.58
CA GLN A 394 -9.63 1.44 -3.32
C GLN A 394 -8.72 0.72 -4.33
N ALA A 395 -7.82 1.47 -4.97
CA ALA A 395 -6.83 0.94 -5.90
C ALA A 395 -5.85 -0.03 -5.22
N THR A 396 -5.31 0.37 -4.07
CA THR A 396 -4.39 -0.44 -3.28
C THR A 396 -5.06 -1.68 -2.72
N PHE A 397 -6.30 -1.57 -2.26
CA PHE A 397 -7.12 -2.69 -1.82
C PHE A 397 -7.30 -3.74 -2.92
N LEU A 398 -7.70 -3.33 -4.12
CA LEU A 398 -7.85 -4.24 -5.25
C LEU A 398 -6.53 -4.93 -5.61
N LEU A 399 -5.41 -4.21 -5.62
CA LEU A 399 -4.10 -4.80 -5.90
C LEU A 399 -3.68 -5.79 -4.81
N ALA A 400 -3.90 -5.49 -3.54
CA ALA A 400 -3.59 -6.40 -2.44
C ALA A 400 -4.47 -7.65 -2.42
N SER A 401 -5.69 -7.58 -2.96
CA SER A 401 -6.57 -8.74 -3.12
C SER A 401 -6.17 -9.67 -4.28
N LEU A 402 -5.29 -9.24 -5.18
CA LEU A 402 -4.84 -10.01 -6.34
C LEU A 402 -3.36 -10.41 -6.26
N VAL A 403 -2.54 -9.60 -5.61
CA VAL A 403 -1.08 -9.80 -5.51
C VAL A 403 -0.74 -10.39 -4.14
N PRO A 404 0.08 -11.47 -4.05
CA PRO A 404 0.44 -12.10 -2.79
C PRO A 404 1.49 -11.26 -2.02
N THR A 405 1.06 -10.16 -1.43
CA THR A 405 1.89 -9.24 -0.63
C THR A 405 1.06 -8.63 0.51
N THR A 406 1.70 -7.90 1.44
CA THR A 406 0.97 -7.18 2.50
C THR A 406 0.34 -5.89 1.96
N TYR A 407 -0.65 -5.37 2.67
CA TYR A 407 -1.34 -4.14 2.26
C TYR A 407 -0.40 -2.93 2.25
N GLU A 408 0.45 -2.79 3.29
CA GLU A 408 1.45 -1.71 3.37
C GLU A 408 2.46 -1.79 2.20
N ARG A 409 2.87 -2.99 1.81
CA ARG A 409 3.77 -3.15 0.67
C ARG A 409 3.05 -2.87 -0.65
N ALA A 410 1.79 -3.26 -0.79
CA ALA A 410 0.97 -2.91 -1.95
C ALA A 410 0.81 -1.39 -2.09
N SER A 411 0.73 -0.65 -0.97
CA SER A 411 0.61 0.82 -0.97
C SER A 411 1.90 1.55 -1.38
N THR A 412 3.08 0.94 -1.22
CA THR A 412 4.39 1.61 -1.40
C THR A 412 5.27 1.02 -2.50
N MET A 413 5.04 -0.23 -2.90
CA MET A 413 5.82 -0.88 -3.98
C MET A 413 5.57 -0.26 -5.35
N GLY A 414 6.62 -0.18 -6.16
CA GLY A 414 6.49 0.10 -7.59
C GLY A 414 5.75 -1.03 -8.33
N THR A 415 5.04 -0.67 -9.37
CA THR A 415 4.20 -1.60 -10.15
C THR A 415 4.98 -2.77 -10.77
N ALA A 416 6.23 -2.56 -11.20
CA ALA A 416 7.10 -3.65 -11.67
C ALA A 416 7.38 -4.69 -10.57
N THR A 417 7.45 -4.26 -9.29
CA THR A 417 7.60 -5.18 -8.18
C THR A 417 6.32 -5.96 -7.92
N LEU A 418 5.15 -5.34 -8.07
CA LEU A 418 3.87 -6.04 -7.96
C LEU A 418 3.71 -7.09 -9.07
N TRP A 419 4.05 -6.78 -10.32
CA TRP A 419 4.10 -7.74 -11.42
C TRP A 419 5.07 -8.88 -11.15
N LYS A 420 6.25 -8.57 -10.59
CA LYS A 420 7.20 -9.59 -10.15
C LYS A 420 6.59 -10.54 -9.12
N MET A 421 5.83 -10.02 -8.14
CA MET A 421 5.18 -10.87 -7.13
C MET A 421 4.14 -11.81 -7.75
N VAL A 422 3.36 -11.34 -8.72
CA VAL A 422 2.41 -12.18 -9.48
C VAL A 422 3.15 -13.29 -10.21
N MET A 423 4.22 -12.97 -10.95
CA MET A 423 5.01 -13.96 -11.70
C MET A 423 5.77 -14.92 -10.80
N LEU A 424 6.25 -14.49 -9.63
CA LEU A 424 6.87 -15.39 -8.64
C LEU A 424 5.85 -16.40 -8.09
N ALA A 425 4.63 -15.96 -7.79
CA ALA A 425 3.56 -16.86 -7.36
C ALA A 425 3.19 -17.86 -8.48
N TRP A 426 3.12 -17.39 -9.72
CA TRP A 426 2.90 -18.26 -10.88
C TRP A 426 4.00 -19.30 -11.03
N SER A 427 5.27 -18.86 -10.98
CA SER A 427 6.42 -19.76 -11.07
C SER A 427 6.47 -20.77 -9.94
N TYR A 428 6.13 -20.36 -8.72
CA TYR A 428 6.02 -21.29 -7.58
C TYR A 428 4.96 -22.36 -7.82
N LYS A 429 3.75 -21.94 -8.25
CA LYS A 429 2.62 -22.84 -8.49
C LYS A 429 2.91 -23.90 -9.55
N TYR A 430 3.57 -23.50 -10.63
CA TYR A 430 3.82 -24.39 -11.80
C TYR A 430 5.25 -24.98 -11.83
N GLY A 431 6.04 -24.77 -10.78
CA GLY A 431 7.40 -25.29 -10.69
C GLY A 431 8.35 -24.74 -11.77
N LEU A 432 8.24 -23.46 -12.10
CA LEU A 432 9.02 -22.81 -13.17
C LEU A 432 10.28 -22.15 -12.60
N ALA A 433 11.37 -22.20 -13.36
CA ALA A 433 12.58 -21.44 -13.08
C ALA A 433 12.33 -19.92 -13.20
N ILE A 434 13.16 -19.14 -12.49
CA ILE A 434 13.16 -17.69 -12.65
C ILE A 434 14.24 -17.32 -13.66
N PRO A 435 13.94 -16.54 -14.70
CA PRO A 435 14.91 -16.27 -15.76
C PRO A 435 16.08 -15.42 -15.26
N LYS A 436 17.24 -15.61 -15.88
CA LYS A 436 18.40 -14.74 -15.71
C LYS A 436 18.00 -13.33 -16.14
N LYS A 437 18.29 -12.34 -15.27
CA LYS A 437 18.05 -10.93 -15.58
C LYS A 437 18.89 -10.47 -16.77
N GLU A 438 18.31 -9.67 -17.65
CA GLU A 438 19.07 -8.99 -18.68
C GLU A 438 19.84 -7.79 -18.12
N GLU A 439 20.92 -7.43 -18.79
CA GLU A 439 21.64 -6.19 -18.48
C GLU A 439 20.81 -4.98 -18.93
N ARG A 440 20.89 -3.92 -18.10
CA ARG A 440 20.20 -2.67 -18.44
C ARG A 440 20.89 -2.01 -19.62
N ARG A 441 20.12 -1.74 -20.67
CA ARG A 441 20.51 -0.87 -21.79
C ARG A 441 19.46 0.19 -22.06
N ASN A 442 19.87 1.28 -22.67
CA ASN A 442 18.92 2.27 -23.16
C ASN A 442 18.32 1.77 -24.49
N PHE A 443 17.05 2.05 -24.69
CA PHE A 443 16.34 1.79 -25.95
C PHE A 443 15.58 3.05 -26.39
N VAL A 444 15.21 3.10 -27.66
CA VAL A 444 14.44 4.22 -28.20
C VAL A 444 13.00 4.11 -27.73
N GLY A 445 12.55 5.07 -26.93
CA GLY A 445 11.15 5.16 -26.48
C GLY A 445 10.23 5.73 -27.56
N GLY A 446 8.93 5.81 -27.23
CA GLY A 446 7.93 6.39 -28.14
C GLY A 446 8.29 7.82 -28.55
N LEU A 447 8.07 8.16 -29.80
CA LEU A 447 8.34 9.48 -30.37
C LEU A 447 7.43 10.53 -29.72
N SER A 448 8.06 11.53 -29.06
CA SER A 448 7.40 12.74 -28.62
C SER A 448 7.95 13.93 -29.37
N ARG A 449 7.17 14.54 -30.24
CA ARG A 449 7.62 15.65 -31.09
C ARG A 449 6.59 16.77 -31.13
N LEU A 450 7.04 17.98 -30.83
CA LEU A 450 6.29 19.20 -31.08
C LEU A 450 6.50 19.62 -32.53
N LEU A 451 5.46 19.51 -33.37
CA LEU A 451 5.54 19.83 -34.80
C LEU A 451 5.36 21.33 -35.08
N LYS A 452 4.58 22.03 -34.25
CA LYS A 452 4.29 23.45 -34.40
C LYS A 452 4.19 24.11 -33.04
N VAL A 453 4.93 25.20 -32.84
CA VAL A 453 4.88 26.03 -31.64
C VAL A 453 3.84 27.13 -31.85
N GLY A 454 3.06 27.43 -30.82
CA GLY A 454 2.09 28.52 -30.80
C GLY A 454 0.69 28.06 -30.38
N TYR A 455 -0.27 28.96 -30.54
CA TYR A 455 -1.68 28.71 -30.24
C TYR A 455 -2.41 28.21 -31.49
N SER A 456 -3.17 27.12 -31.34
CA SER A 456 -4.02 26.57 -32.40
C SER A 456 -5.47 26.46 -31.92
N LYS A 457 -6.43 26.84 -32.78
CA LYS A 457 -7.87 26.63 -32.54
C LYS A 457 -8.29 25.32 -33.20
N ASP A 458 -9.45 24.79 -32.81
CA ASP A 458 -10.10 23.63 -33.43
C ASP A 458 -9.19 22.39 -33.45
N VAL A 459 -8.58 22.08 -32.27
CA VAL A 459 -7.66 20.95 -32.10
C VAL A 459 -8.46 19.69 -31.78
N LEU A 460 -8.28 18.64 -32.59
CA LEU A 460 -8.78 17.28 -32.31
C LEU A 460 -7.67 16.47 -31.60
N LYS A 461 -7.96 15.99 -30.39
CA LYS A 461 -7.09 15.08 -29.67
C LYS A 461 -7.57 13.64 -29.91
N LEU A 462 -6.71 12.81 -30.51
CA LEU A 462 -6.94 11.38 -30.67
C LEU A 462 -6.07 10.62 -29.68
N ASP A 463 -6.65 9.64 -28.99
CA ASP A 463 -5.95 8.78 -28.05
C ASP A 463 -6.40 7.32 -28.20
N TYR A 464 -5.45 6.39 -28.18
CA TYR A 464 -5.73 4.96 -28.23
C TYR A 464 -5.96 4.40 -26.84
N SER A 465 -7.08 3.74 -26.63
CA SER A 465 -7.37 3.09 -25.35
C SER A 465 -6.39 1.95 -25.08
N SER A 466 -5.57 2.08 -24.01
CA SER A 466 -4.59 1.07 -23.60
C SER A 466 -3.63 0.68 -24.74
N LEU A 467 -2.97 1.66 -25.37
CA LEU A 467 -2.15 1.50 -26.58
C LEU A 467 -1.14 0.35 -26.45
N TYR A 468 -0.23 0.40 -25.50
CA TYR A 468 0.83 -0.61 -25.33
C TYR A 468 0.28 -2.01 -25.01
N PRO A 469 -0.65 -2.21 -24.07
CA PRO A 469 -1.30 -3.50 -23.89
C PRO A 469 -2.00 -4.04 -25.13
N SER A 470 -2.58 -3.17 -25.95
CA SER A 470 -3.24 -3.57 -27.21
C SER A 470 -2.22 -4.03 -28.25
N ILE A 471 -1.11 -3.32 -28.43
CA ILE A 471 -0.01 -3.72 -29.31
C ILE A 471 0.53 -5.08 -28.88
N GLN A 472 0.84 -5.27 -27.61
CA GLN A 472 1.36 -6.55 -27.08
C GLN A 472 0.43 -7.72 -27.37
N LEU A 473 -0.88 -7.56 -27.15
CA LEU A 473 -1.87 -8.63 -27.36
C LEU A 473 -2.14 -8.90 -28.84
N VAL A 474 -2.15 -7.87 -29.70
CA VAL A 474 -2.44 -8.01 -31.14
C VAL A 474 -1.25 -8.62 -31.88
N HIS A 475 -0.04 -8.17 -31.55
CA HIS A 475 1.19 -8.61 -32.22
C HIS A 475 1.93 -9.73 -31.48
N ASP A 476 1.36 -10.25 -30.38
CA ASP A 476 1.91 -11.33 -29.56
C ASP A 476 3.34 -11.05 -29.04
N VAL A 477 3.57 -9.82 -28.57
CA VAL A 477 4.89 -9.36 -28.10
C VAL A 477 5.06 -9.71 -26.63
N PHE A 478 5.58 -10.89 -26.34
CA PHE A 478 5.83 -11.40 -24.98
C PHE A 478 7.20 -12.10 -24.90
N PRO A 479 7.89 -12.03 -23.73
CA PRO A 479 9.19 -12.67 -23.57
C PRO A 479 9.14 -14.20 -23.76
N GLU A 480 10.09 -14.76 -24.51
CA GLU A 480 10.17 -16.20 -24.77
C GLU A 480 10.37 -17.01 -23.46
N CYS A 481 10.91 -16.38 -22.41
CA CYS A 481 11.03 -17.03 -21.10
C CYS A 481 9.71 -17.18 -20.34
N ASP A 482 8.60 -16.62 -20.84
CA ASP A 482 7.25 -16.97 -20.39
C ASP A 482 6.74 -18.23 -21.09
N ILE A 483 7.39 -19.35 -20.84
CA ILE A 483 7.11 -20.66 -21.49
C ILE A 483 5.67 -21.16 -21.29
N THR A 484 4.90 -20.56 -20.40
CA THR A 484 3.51 -20.92 -20.15
C THR A 484 2.51 -19.97 -20.82
N GLY A 485 2.94 -18.79 -21.27
CA GLY A 485 2.08 -17.73 -21.78
C GLY A 485 1.26 -17.04 -20.67
N ALA A 486 1.76 -17.11 -19.43
CA ALA A 486 1.09 -16.50 -18.27
C ALA A 486 0.89 -14.99 -18.42
N MET A 487 1.92 -14.29 -18.94
CA MET A 487 1.87 -12.84 -19.11
C MET A 487 0.77 -12.42 -20.09
N LYS A 488 0.64 -13.14 -21.21
CA LYS A 488 -0.44 -12.92 -22.17
C LYS A 488 -1.81 -13.18 -21.56
N GLY A 489 -1.94 -14.28 -20.79
CA GLY A 489 -3.17 -14.62 -20.09
C GLY A 489 -3.56 -13.56 -19.06
N LEU A 490 -2.62 -13.15 -18.22
CA LEU A 490 -2.81 -12.11 -17.19
C LEU A 490 -3.16 -10.75 -17.81
N LEU A 491 -2.42 -10.31 -18.83
CA LEU A 491 -2.69 -9.04 -19.51
C LEU A 491 -4.08 -9.03 -20.16
N THR A 492 -4.47 -10.15 -20.78
CA THR A 492 -5.80 -10.33 -21.36
C THR A 492 -6.89 -10.24 -20.28
N TYR A 493 -6.70 -10.94 -19.17
CA TYR A 493 -7.65 -10.91 -18.04
C TYR A 493 -7.86 -9.50 -17.51
N PHE A 494 -6.77 -8.80 -17.19
CA PHE A 494 -6.87 -7.45 -16.64
C PHE A 494 -7.47 -6.45 -17.65
N ARG A 495 -7.13 -6.56 -18.95
CA ARG A 495 -7.72 -5.72 -19.99
C ARG A 495 -9.23 -5.94 -20.09
N ASN A 496 -9.66 -7.19 -20.10
CA ASN A 496 -11.09 -7.55 -20.16
C ASN A 496 -11.84 -7.10 -18.91
N SER A 497 -11.26 -7.29 -17.72
CA SER A 497 -11.82 -6.82 -16.45
C SER A 497 -11.99 -5.30 -16.44
N ARG A 498 -11.01 -4.56 -16.95
CA ARG A 498 -11.12 -3.10 -17.11
C ARG A 498 -12.26 -2.69 -18.03
N ILE A 499 -12.39 -3.34 -19.18
CA ILE A 499 -13.46 -3.05 -20.14
C ILE A 499 -14.83 -3.34 -19.50
N MET A 500 -14.95 -4.46 -18.81
CA MET A 500 -16.17 -4.85 -18.08
C MET A 500 -16.56 -3.77 -17.05
N TYR A 501 -15.64 -3.36 -16.16
CA TYR A 501 -15.94 -2.34 -15.16
C TYR A 501 -16.27 -0.97 -15.77
N LYS A 502 -15.59 -0.58 -16.87
CA LYS A 502 -15.91 0.65 -17.60
C LYS A 502 -17.31 0.62 -18.20
N ASN A 503 -17.74 -0.51 -18.75
CA ASN A 503 -19.09 -0.67 -19.31
C ASN A 503 -20.14 -0.65 -18.20
N LEU A 504 -19.91 -1.35 -17.09
CA LEU A 504 -20.80 -1.32 -15.93
C LEU A 504 -20.92 0.09 -15.34
N ALA A 505 -19.81 0.83 -15.22
CA ALA A 505 -19.86 2.22 -14.76
C ALA A 505 -20.73 3.09 -15.67
N ALA A 506 -20.63 2.92 -16.99
CA ALA A 506 -21.46 3.65 -17.95
C ALA A 506 -22.95 3.23 -17.88
N GLU A 507 -23.23 1.94 -17.75
CA GLU A 507 -24.60 1.39 -17.63
C GLU A 507 -25.33 1.93 -16.39
N TYR A 508 -24.64 1.97 -15.24
CA TYR A 508 -25.25 2.42 -13.98
C TYR A 508 -25.23 3.95 -13.78
N LYS A 509 -24.65 4.72 -14.70
CA LYS A 509 -24.45 6.17 -14.54
C LYS A 509 -25.73 6.94 -14.19
N ASP A 510 -26.83 6.62 -14.85
CA ASP A 510 -28.12 7.27 -14.69
C ASP A 510 -29.10 6.45 -13.84
N ILE A 511 -28.75 5.21 -13.47
CA ILE A 511 -29.58 4.27 -12.70
C ILE A 511 -29.21 4.30 -11.21
N ASP A 512 -27.92 4.16 -10.92
CA ASP A 512 -27.37 4.08 -9.55
C ASP A 512 -25.98 4.72 -9.53
N LYS A 513 -25.92 5.99 -9.16
CA LYS A 513 -24.68 6.76 -9.12
C LYS A 513 -23.62 6.13 -8.22
N LYS A 514 -24.02 5.51 -7.09
CA LYS A 514 -23.08 4.84 -6.18
C LYS A 514 -22.41 3.64 -6.84
N LYS A 515 -23.18 2.77 -7.49
CA LYS A 515 -22.64 1.64 -8.24
C LYS A 515 -21.77 2.08 -9.40
N SER A 516 -22.21 3.08 -10.16
CA SER A 516 -21.42 3.66 -11.24
C SER A 516 -20.05 4.09 -10.76
N THR A 517 -20.00 4.87 -9.66
CA THR A 517 -18.75 5.33 -9.04
C THR A 517 -17.89 4.16 -8.55
N SER A 518 -18.48 3.15 -7.90
CA SER A 518 -17.75 1.95 -7.46
C SER A 518 -17.07 1.22 -8.62
N TYR A 519 -17.77 1.02 -9.74
CA TYR A 519 -17.18 0.38 -10.92
C TYR A 519 -16.09 1.24 -11.57
N ASP A 520 -16.26 2.56 -11.62
CA ASP A 520 -15.24 3.47 -12.16
C ASP A 520 -13.97 3.44 -11.29
N ARG A 521 -14.12 3.43 -9.97
CA ARG A 521 -13.01 3.26 -9.03
C ARG A 521 -12.28 1.92 -9.20
N LYS A 522 -12.97 0.83 -9.55
CA LYS A 522 -12.35 -0.48 -9.80
C LYS A 522 -11.58 -0.55 -11.12
N GLN A 523 -11.98 0.19 -12.17
CA GLN A 523 -11.28 0.15 -13.46
C GLN A 523 -9.95 0.94 -13.48
N LEU A 524 -9.83 1.99 -12.67
CA LEU A 524 -8.64 2.86 -12.67
C LEU A 524 -7.35 2.14 -12.21
N PRO A 525 -7.34 1.40 -11.08
CA PRO A 525 -6.16 0.62 -10.66
C PRO A 525 -5.75 -0.42 -11.69
N ILE A 526 -6.71 -1.07 -12.32
CA ILE A 526 -6.43 -2.04 -13.38
C ILE A 526 -5.78 -1.35 -14.58
N LYS A 527 -6.26 -0.16 -14.97
CA LYS A 527 -5.62 0.66 -16.01
C LYS A 527 -4.16 0.95 -15.70
N ILE A 528 -3.89 1.36 -14.46
CA ILE A 528 -2.52 1.66 -14.00
C ILE A 528 -1.67 0.40 -14.07
N PHE A 529 -2.18 -0.70 -13.56
CA PHE A 529 -1.46 -1.98 -13.47
C PHE A 529 -1.11 -2.54 -14.85
N ILE A 530 -2.06 -2.54 -15.80
CA ILE A 530 -1.79 -3.01 -17.18
C ILE A 530 -0.83 -2.10 -17.94
N ASN A 531 -0.94 -0.77 -17.78
CA ASN A 531 -0.04 0.16 -18.44
C ASN A 531 1.40 0.05 -17.90
N ALA A 532 1.54 -0.24 -16.61
CA ALA A 532 2.82 -0.45 -15.97
C ALA A 532 3.48 -1.79 -16.36
N PHE A 533 2.76 -2.72 -16.95
CA PHE A 533 3.33 -3.97 -17.44
C PHE A 533 4.39 -3.72 -18.51
N PHE A 534 4.11 -2.84 -19.47
CA PHE A 534 5.10 -2.40 -20.45
C PHE A 534 6.38 -1.84 -19.77
N GLY A 535 6.22 -0.94 -18.79
CA GLY A 535 7.36 -0.42 -18.02
C GLY A 535 8.10 -1.51 -17.24
N SER A 536 7.41 -2.58 -16.84
CA SER A 536 8.03 -3.72 -16.17
C SER A 536 8.91 -4.52 -17.12
N LEU A 537 8.49 -4.73 -18.36
CA LEU A 537 9.30 -5.39 -19.39
C LEU A 537 10.61 -4.63 -19.66
N SER A 538 10.57 -3.31 -19.63
CA SER A 538 11.75 -2.46 -19.82
C SER A 538 12.65 -2.32 -18.57
N ALA A 539 12.34 -3.02 -17.48
CA ALA A 539 13.06 -2.95 -16.20
C ALA A 539 13.58 -4.33 -15.73
N PRO A 540 14.43 -5.02 -16.49
CA PRO A 540 14.86 -6.41 -16.21
C PRO A 540 15.59 -6.55 -14.86
N GLN A 541 16.16 -5.49 -14.32
CA GLN A 541 16.81 -5.51 -13.01
C GLN A 541 15.81 -5.68 -11.85
N VAL A 542 14.58 -5.21 -12.02
CA VAL A 542 13.48 -5.32 -11.04
C VAL A 542 12.60 -6.52 -11.37
N PHE A 543 12.29 -6.70 -12.64
CA PHE A 543 11.39 -7.71 -13.17
C PHE A 543 12.19 -8.74 -14.01
N PRO A 544 12.57 -9.90 -13.46
CA PRO A 544 13.47 -10.86 -14.14
C PRO A 544 12.99 -11.33 -15.52
N TRP A 545 11.69 -11.35 -15.75
CA TRP A 545 11.09 -11.65 -17.06
C TRP A 545 11.16 -10.48 -18.03
N GLY A 546 11.69 -9.32 -17.61
CA GLY A 546 11.85 -8.15 -18.46
C GLY A 546 12.69 -8.48 -19.70
N ASP A 547 12.32 -7.86 -20.82
CA ASP A 547 12.94 -8.03 -22.12
C ASP A 547 12.93 -6.68 -22.82
N ILE A 548 14.13 -6.10 -22.98
CA ILE A 548 14.27 -4.74 -23.51
C ILE A 548 13.94 -4.69 -25.00
N ASP A 549 14.23 -5.75 -25.75
CA ASP A 549 13.90 -5.82 -27.19
C ASP A 549 12.39 -5.83 -27.40
N MET A 550 11.64 -6.54 -26.53
CA MET A 550 10.17 -6.47 -26.55
C MET A 550 9.66 -5.07 -26.18
N GLY A 551 10.29 -4.42 -25.22
CA GLY A 551 10.00 -3.02 -24.88
C GLY A 551 10.20 -2.08 -26.07
N GLU A 552 11.28 -2.24 -26.82
CA GLU A 552 11.57 -1.47 -28.03
C GLU A 552 10.57 -1.76 -29.17
N GLN A 553 10.24 -3.01 -29.43
CA GLN A 553 9.23 -3.41 -30.42
C GLN A 553 7.84 -2.82 -30.17
N ILE A 554 7.48 -2.56 -28.92
CA ILE A 554 6.19 -1.97 -28.57
C ILE A 554 6.18 -0.45 -28.86
N THR A 555 7.34 0.21 -28.83
CA THR A 555 7.47 1.66 -28.98
C THR A 555 7.90 2.12 -30.37
N CYS A 556 8.48 1.23 -31.16
CA CYS A 556 8.90 1.46 -32.56
C CYS A 556 7.95 0.82 -33.56
#